data_9b51e16470467f2158637ef362160376
#
_entry.id   9b51e16470467f2158637ef362160376
#
_cell.length_a   1.000
_cell.length_b   1.000
_cell.length_c   1.000
_cell.angle_alpha   90.00
_cell.angle_beta   90.00
_cell.angle_gamma   90.00
#
_symmetry.space_group_name_H-M   'P 1'
#
loop_
_entity.id
_entity.type
_entity.pdbx_description
1 polymer ?
#
loop_
_entity_poly.entity_id
_entity_poly.type
_entity_poly.pdbx_seq_one_letter_code
_entity_poly.pdbx_strand_id
1 'polypeptide(L)'
;PRHDLVAVRKGELLINMDSQAPHQAAWEWIHRVPFLEASGGVRTADSTGSGRYAADSADSCPRLVPTDIRREVTHGDSRFDLAFLLRDPEGQRPDRPAFMEVKGVTLEEDRLALFPDAPTERGVKHLRGLIRAREEGFETYVLFLIQMKGIRAFSPNDKTHPAFGEALRDADKAGVHILALDCLV
;
A
#
# COMPACT_ATOMS: atom_id res chain seq x y z
N PRO A 1 12.01 29.70 -16.13
CA PRO A 1 11.54 28.32 -16.21
C PRO A 1 11.64 27.69 -14.82
N ARG A 2 10.58 27.07 -14.37
CA ARG A 2 10.56 26.29 -13.12
C ARG A 2 11.00 24.87 -13.49
N HIS A 3 11.99 24.36 -12.80
CA HIS A 3 12.48 23.00 -13.02
C HIS A 3 12.01 22.16 -11.83
N ASP A 4 11.26 21.10 -12.10
CA ASP A 4 10.83 20.16 -11.07
C ASP A 4 11.79 18.95 -11.07
N LEU A 5 12.23 18.54 -9.88
CA LEU A 5 13.04 17.36 -9.70
C LEU A 5 12.16 16.11 -9.86
N VAL A 6 12.33 15.38 -10.95
CA VAL A 6 11.51 14.21 -11.27
C VAL A 6 12.15 12.91 -10.79
N ALA A 7 13.49 12.81 -10.81
CA ALA A 7 14.20 11.62 -10.38
C ALA A 7 15.63 11.93 -9.90
N VAL A 8 16.15 11.05 -9.06
CA VAL A 8 17.52 11.07 -8.54
C VAL A 8 18.18 9.72 -8.80
N ARG A 9 19.46 9.74 -9.16
CA ARG A 9 20.26 8.53 -9.28
C ARG A 9 21.16 8.34 -8.05
N LYS A 10 21.04 7.17 -7.39
CA LYS A 10 21.90 6.72 -6.30
C LYS A 10 22.63 5.44 -6.75
N GLY A 11 23.86 5.57 -7.22
CA GLY A 11 24.57 4.46 -7.87
C GLY A 11 23.82 3.98 -9.11
N GLU A 12 23.42 2.72 -9.11
CA GLU A 12 22.61 2.13 -10.19
C GLU A 12 21.10 2.30 -10.00
N LEU A 13 20.67 2.75 -8.83
CA LEU A 13 19.26 2.97 -8.55
C LEU A 13 18.78 4.29 -9.16
N LEU A 14 17.68 4.23 -9.88
CA LEU A 14 16.90 5.40 -10.28
C LEU A 14 15.69 5.49 -9.34
N ILE A 15 15.56 6.64 -8.67
CA ILE A 15 14.50 6.90 -7.69
C ILE A 15 13.62 8.02 -8.25
N ASN A 16 12.35 7.73 -8.45
CA ASN A 16 11.37 8.75 -8.83
C ASN A 16 11.05 9.61 -7.60
N MET A 17 11.14 10.93 -7.75
CA MET A 17 10.89 11.91 -6.69
C MET A 17 9.55 12.66 -6.88
N ASP A 18 8.77 12.32 -7.90
CA ASP A 18 7.46 12.91 -8.10
C ASP A 18 6.48 12.42 -7.02
N SER A 19 6.03 13.33 -6.19
CA SER A 19 5.11 13.06 -5.08
C SER A 19 3.71 12.64 -5.52
N GLN A 20 3.33 12.87 -6.78
CA GLN A 20 2.04 12.48 -7.35
C GLN A 20 2.07 11.11 -8.01
N ALA A 21 3.26 10.67 -8.43
CA ALA A 21 3.43 9.38 -9.11
C ALA A 21 2.88 8.18 -8.32
N PRO A 22 3.05 8.06 -6.98
CA PRO A 22 2.51 6.96 -6.21
C PRO A 22 0.99 6.85 -6.30
N HIS A 23 0.27 7.97 -6.22
CA HIS A 23 -1.20 7.98 -6.28
C HIS A 23 -1.71 7.61 -7.68
N GLN A 24 -1.02 8.08 -8.72
CA GLN A 24 -1.36 7.72 -10.09
C GLN A 24 -1.07 6.24 -10.38
N ALA A 25 0.08 5.73 -9.94
CA ALA A 25 0.44 4.33 -10.11
C ALA A 25 -0.49 3.39 -9.33
N ALA A 26 -0.86 3.75 -8.09
CA ALA A 26 -1.84 2.99 -7.30
C ALA A 26 -3.22 2.96 -7.98
N TRP A 27 -3.65 4.08 -8.56
CA TRP A 27 -4.89 4.16 -9.32
C TRP A 27 -4.88 3.24 -10.54
N GLU A 28 -3.81 3.22 -11.30
CA GLU A 28 -3.68 2.33 -12.48
C GLU A 28 -3.58 0.87 -12.08
N TRP A 29 -2.86 0.58 -11.01
CA TRP A 29 -2.66 -0.76 -10.48
C TRP A 29 -3.97 -1.39 -10.00
N ILE A 30 -4.77 -0.66 -9.21
CA ILE A 30 -6.01 -1.20 -8.63
C ILE A 30 -7.04 -1.64 -9.67
N HIS A 31 -7.02 -1.04 -10.87
CA HIS A 31 -7.91 -1.42 -11.97
C HIS A 31 -7.49 -2.72 -12.68
N ARG A 32 -6.30 -3.24 -12.40
CA ARG A 32 -5.71 -4.37 -13.14
C ARG A 32 -5.53 -5.62 -12.30
N VAL A 33 -5.60 -5.50 -10.99
CA VAL A 33 -5.19 -6.57 -10.08
C VAL A 33 -6.36 -7.08 -9.25
N PRO A 34 -6.66 -8.40 -9.31
CA PRO A 34 -7.60 -9.00 -8.37
C PRO A 34 -6.96 -9.09 -6.98
N PHE A 35 -7.77 -8.87 -5.96
CA PHE A 35 -7.36 -9.10 -4.58
C PHE A 35 -7.61 -10.56 -4.22
N LEU A 36 -6.61 -11.21 -3.64
CA LEU A 36 -6.76 -12.54 -3.09
C LEU A 36 -7.20 -12.41 -1.64
N GLU A 37 -8.21 -13.18 -1.26
CA GLU A 37 -8.59 -13.34 0.13
C GLU A 37 -7.54 -14.22 0.83
N ALA A 38 -6.48 -13.60 1.34
CA ALA A 38 -5.50 -14.32 2.14
C ALA A 38 -6.07 -14.53 3.54
N SER A 39 -6.37 -15.75 3.91
CA SER A 39 -6.57 -16.13 5.29
C SER A 39 -5.25 -15.99 6.04
N GLY A 40 -5.09 -14.88 6.75
CA GLY A 40 -4.03 -14.68 7.72
C GLY A 40 -2.72 -14.10 7.20
N GLY A 41 -2.50 -12.82 7.52
CA GLY A 41 -1.18 -12.20 7.57
C GLY A 41 -0.73 -11.48 6.30
N VAL A 42 -0.11 -10.36 6.53
CA VAL A 42 0.63 -9.53 5.58
C VAL A 42 1.60 -10.37 4.78
N ARG A 43 1.44 -10.42 3.46
CA ARG A 43 2.50 -10.89 2.57
C ARG A 43 3.16 -9.65 1.97
N THR A 44 4.36 -9.35 2.42
CA THR A 44 5.29 -8.50 1.69
C THR A 44 5.55 -9.18 0.35
N ALA A 45 5.29 -8.48 -0.75
CA ALA A 45 5.75 -8.92 -2.05
C ALA A 45 7.28 -9.03 -1.98
N ASP A 46 7.81 -10.23 -2.18
CA ASP A 46 9.23 -10.38 -2.25
C ASP A 46 9.72 -9.75 -3.58
N SER A 47 10.90 -9.17 -3.52
CA SER A 47 11.50 -8.21 -4.44
C SER A 47 11.95 -8.81 -5.78
N THR A 48 11.41 -9.93 -6.24
CA THR A 48 11.85 -10.58 -7.48
C THR A 48 11.04 -10.20 -8.72
N GLY A 49 10.21 -9.15 -8.65
CA GLY A 49 9.54 -8.58 -9.83
C GLY A 49 8.56 -9.53 -10.55
N SER A 50 8.42 -10.73 -10.07
CA SER A 50 7.30 -11.60 -10.35
C SER A 50 6.49 -11.68 -9.07
N GLY A 51 5.32 -11.06 -9.05
CA GLY A 51 4.32 -11.34 -8.03
C GLY A 51 4.01 -12.84 -8.05
N ARG A 52 4.91 -13.62 -7.53
CA ARG A 52 4.65 -15.01 -7.19
C ARG A 52 3.84 -14.98 -5.90
N TYR A 53 2.57 -14.76 -6.05
CA TYR A 53 1.65 -15.46 -5.18
C TYR A 53 2.10 -16.92 -5.22
N ALA A 54 2.53 -17.46 -4.09
CA ALA A 54 2.96 -18.86 -4.03
C ALA A 54 1.88 -19.71 -4.70
N ALA A 55 2.22 -20.36 -5.80
CA ALA A 55 1.30 -21.08 -6.68
C ALA A 55 0.74 -22.36 -6.05
N ASP A 56 1.08 -22.67 -4.82
CA ASP A 56 0.80 -23.96 -4.21
C ASP A 56 -0.54 -24.06 -3.45
N SER A 57 -1.40 -23.04 -3.50
CA SER A 57 -2.80 -23.15 -3.04
C SER A 57 -3.75 -22.14 -3.70
N ALA A 58 -3.40 -21.59 -4.83
CA ALA A 58 -4.15 -20.52 -5.49
C ALA A 58 -5.51 -20.94 -6.08
N ASP A 59 -5.77 -22.22 -6.21
CA ASP A 59 -7.03 -22.72 -6.80
C ASP A 59 -8.24 -22.72 -5.85
N SER A 60 -8.04 -22.44 -4.55
CA SER A 60 -9.13 -22.39 -3.58
C SER A 60 -9.37 -21.02 -2.95
N CYS A 61 -8.54 -20.03 -3.24
CA CYS A 61 -8.70 -18.68 -2.68
C CYS A 61 -9.56 -17.83 -3.63
N PRO A 62 -10.73 -17.34 -3.19
CA PRO A 62 -11.59 -16.55 -4.06
C PRO A 62 -10.90 -15.23 -4.42
N ARG A 63 -10.94 -14.92 -5.71
CA ARG A 63 -10.45 -13.65 -6.24
C ARG A 63 -11.55 -12.62 -6.12
N LEU A 64 -11.27 -11.52 -5.43
CA LEU A 64 -12.16 -10.38 -5.34
C LEU A 64 -11.69 -9.31 -6.33
N VAL A 65 -12.63 -8.70 -7.02
CA VAL A 65 -12.34 -7.67 -8.02
C VAL A 65 -12.73 -6.30 -7.48
N PRO A 66 -11.82 -5.31 -7.48
CA PRO A 66 -12.16 -3.95 -7.13
C PRO A 66 -13.12 -3.34 -8.16
N THR A 67 -14.22 -2.78 -7.69
CA THR A 67 -15.22 -2.06 -8.50
C THR A 67 -15.58 -0.74 -7.82
N ASP A 68 -16.26 0.15 -8.53
CA ASP A 68 -16.72 1.46 -8.01
C ASP A 68 -15.60 2.27 -7.34
N ILE A 69 -14.41 2.25 -7.97
CA ILE A 69 -13.22 2.86 -7.42
C ILE A 69 -13.33 4.39 -7.46
N ARG A 70 -13.10 5.04 -6.33
CA ARG A 70 -13.17 6.50 -6.16
C ARG A 70 -11.92 7.01 -5.46
N ARG A 71 -11.49 8.22 -5.82
CA ARG A 71 -10.36 8.91 -5.19
C ARG A 71 -10.82 9.83 -4.08
N GLU A 72 -9.95 10.01 -3.10
CA GLU A 72 -10.05 11.06 -2.07
C GLU A 72 -11.40 11.09 -1.33
N VAL A 73 -11.78 9.94 -0.77
CA VAL A 73 -13.05 9.77 -0.07
C VAL A 73 -12.89 10.07 1.41
N THR A 74 -13.73 10.98 1.91
CA THR A 74 -13.78 11.27 3.36
C THR A 74 -14.67 10.25 4.06
N HIS A 75 -14.15 9.70 5.15
CA HIS A 75 -14.87 8.83 6.08
C HIS A 75 -14.48 9.20 7.52
N GLY A 76 -15.46 9.59 8.32
CA GLY A 76 -15.21 10.14 9.66
C GLY A 76 -14.30 11.37 9.61
N ASP A 77 -13.22 11.34 10.36
CA ASP A 77 -12.19 12.38 10.42
C ASP A 77 -10.98 12.12 9.49
N SER A 78 -11.08 11.10 8.66
CA SER A 78 -10.03 10.67 7.73
C SER A 78 -10.46 10.88 6.28
N ARG A 79 -9.48 11.20 5.41
CA ARG A 79 -9.66 11.25 3.97
C ARG A 79 -8.69 10.25 3.37
N PHE A 80 -9.24 9.17 2.82
CA PHE A 80 -8.48 8.09 2.22
C PHE A 80 -8.24 8.33 0.73
N ASP A 81 -7.10 7.90 0.22
CA ASP A 81 -6.69 8.12 -1.17
C ASP A 81 -7.61 7.37 -2.14
N LEU A 82 -8.03 6.15 -1.80
CA LEU A 82 -8.94 5.33 -2.60
C LEU A 82 -10.03 4.71 -1.73
N ALA A 83 -11.24 4.63 -2.31
CA ALA A 83 -12.34 3.83 -1.81
C ALA A 83 -12.89 2.98 -2.96
N PHE A 84 -13.28 1.73 -2.68
CA PHE A 84 -13.78 0.79 -3.67
C PHE A 84 -14.63 -0.32 -3.04
N LEU A 85 -15.33 -1.08 -3.89
CA LEU A 85 -15.99 -2.30 -3.49
C LEU A 85 -15.18 -3.51 -3.94
N LEU A 86 -14.97 -4.46 -3.05
CA LEU A 86 -14.44 -5.77 -3.38
C LEU A 86 -15.61 -6.69 -3.71
N ARG A 87 -15.71 -7.07 -4.97
CA ARG A 87 -16.79 -7.92 -5.50
C ARG A 87 -16.28 -9.31 -5.80
N ASP A 88 -17.07 -10.29 -5.41
CA ASP A 88 -16.90 -11.66 -5.85
C ASP A 88 -17.43 -11.80 -7.29
N PRO A 89 -16.59 -12.15 -8.29
CA PRO A 89 -17.03 -12.29 -9.67
C PRO A 89 -18.11 -13.37 -9.86
N GLU A 90 -18.13 -14.38 -8.98
CA GLU A 90 -19.11 -15.46 -9.00
C GLU A 90 -20.41 -15.11 -8.27
N GLY A 91 -20.45 -13.97 -7.59
CA GLY A 91 -21.63 -13.48 -6.89
C GLY A 91 -22.06 -14.33 -5.68
N GLN A 92 -21.18 -15.19 -5.17
CA GLN A 92 -21.44 -16.07 -4.03
C GLN A 92 -21.33 -15.36 -2.69
N ARG A 93 -20.71 -14.17 -2.67
CA ARG A 93 -20.41 -13.38 -1.47
C ARG A 93 -20.91 -11.96 -1.63
N PRO A 94 -21.26 -11.29 -0.52
CA PRO A 94 -21.63 -9.88 -0.54
C PRO A 94 -20.43 -9.01 -0.90
N ASP A 95 -20.69 -7.90 -1.60
CA ASP A 95 -19.71 -6.86 -1.85
C ASP A 95 -19.17 -6.31 -0.51
N ARG A 96 -17.85 -6.10 -0.42
CA ARG A 96 -17.20 -5.55 0.77
C ARG A 96 -16.63 -4.17 0.47
N PRO A 97 -17.09 -3.11 1.16
CA PRO A 97 -16.52 -1.79 0.98
C PRO A 97 -15.11 -1.74 1.55
N ALA A 98 -14.23 -1.02 0.87
CA ALA A 98 -12.82 -0.96 1.19
C ALA A 98 -12.25 0.46 1.09
N PHE A 99 -11.24 0.74 1.92
CA PHE A 99 -10.41 1.95 1.87
C PHE A 99 -8.94 1.60 1.70
N MET A 100 -8.24 2.45 0.96
CA MET A 100 -6.79 2.34 0.79
C MET A 100 -6.12 3.70 0.95
N GLU A 101 -5.05 3.70 1.73
CA GLU A 101 -4.10 4.81 1.86
C GLU A 101 -2.83 4.48 1.08
N VAL A 102 -2.30 5.42 0.32
CA VAL A 102 -1.10 5.25 -0.51
C VAL A 102 0.05 6.06 0.06
N LYS A 103 1.22 5.43 0.18
CA LYS A 103 2.47 6.06 0.64
C LYS A 103 3.57 5.86 -0.40
N GLY A 104 4.10 6.95 -0.94
CA GLY A 104 5.30 6.91 -1.77
C GLY A 104 6.55 6.69 -0.92
N VAL A 105 7.41 5.78 -1.31
CA VAL A 105 8.64 5.44 -0.61
C VAL A 105 9.84 5.72 -1.50
N THR A 106 10.72 6.62 -1.05
CA THR A 106 11.93 7.06 -1.78
C THR A 106 13.21 6.84 -0.99
N LEU A 107 13.11 6.58 0.34
CA LEU A 107 14.27 6.29 1.17
C LEU A 107 14.70 4.83 1.03
N GLU A 108 15.97 4.63 0.78
CA GLU A 108 16.59 3.31 0.63
C GLU A 108 17.94 3.26 1.34
N GLU A 109 18.20 2.20 2.08
CA GLU A 109 19.48 1.83 2.67
C GLU A 109 19.76 0.35 2.36
N ASP A 110 20.84 0.05 1.65
CA ASP A 110 21.27 -1.32 1.33
C ASP A 110 20.17 -2.23 0.74
N ARG A 111 19.38 -1.69 -0.19
CA ARG A 111 18.21 -2.33 -0.80
C ARG A 111 17.04 -2.62 0.15
N LEU A 112 17.03 -1.98 1.29
CA LEU A 112 15.90 -1.92 2.20
C LEU A 112 15.17 -0.59 2.01
N ALA A 113 13.91 -0.64 1.57
CA ALA A 113 13.07 0.55 1.52
C ALA A 113 12.56 0.88 2.91
N LEU A 114 12.63 2.15 3.28
CA LEU A 114 12.28 2.64 4.61
C LEU A 114 11.21 3.75 4.52
N PHE A 115 10.24 3.71 5.42
CA PHE A 115 9.24 4.78 5.55
C PHE A 115 8.90 5.02 7.04
N PRO A 116 8.78 6.27 7.49
CA PRO A 116 8.91 7.50 6.71
C PRO A 116 10.37 7.97 6.57
N ASP A 117 10.63 8.85 5.61
CA ASP A 117 11.90 9.56 5.42
C ASP A 117 12.06 10.75 6.38
N ALA A 118 10.94 11.29 6.89
CA ALA A 118 10.87 12.33 7.90
C ALA A 118 9.70 12.05 8.87
N PRO A 119 9.70 12.62 10.11
CA PRO A 119 8.59 12.46 11.03
C PRO A 119 7.24 12.85 10.42
N THR A 120 6.21 12.01 10.58
CA THR A 120 4.90 12.17 9.93
C THR A 120 3.74 11.86 10.87
N GLU A 121 3.26 12.85 11.61
CA GLU A 121 2.07 12.72 12.45
C GLU A 121 0.82 12.43 11.61
N ARG A 122 0.77 13.00 10.41
CA ARG A 122 -0.31 12.71 9.46
C ARG A 122 -0.33 11.24 9.07
N GLY A 123 0.85 10.61 8.89
CA GLY A 123 0.94 9.17 8.61
C GLY A 123 0.38 8.32 9.74
N VAL A 124 0.69 8.65 11.00
CA VAL A 124 0.13 8.00 12.19
C VAL A 124 -1.39 8.15 12.24
N LYS A 125 -1.89 9.37 12.00
CA LYS A 125 -3.34 9.64 11.96
C LYS A 125 -4.05 8.79 10.91
N HIS A 126 -3.48 8.66 9.72
CA HIS A 126 -4.06 7.85 8.63
C HIS A 126 -4.12 6.36 8.99
N LEU A 127 -3.05 5.79 9.59
CA LEU A 127 -3.06 4.40 10.06
C LEU A 127 -4.15 4.17 11.12
N ARG A 128 -4.28 5.07 12.09
CA ARG A 128 -5.36 5.01 13.08
C ARG A 128 -6.75 5.13 12.45
N GLY A 129 -6.89 5.94 11.39
CA GLY A 129 -8.12 6.02 10.61
C GLY A 129 -8.48 4.70 9.92
N LEU A 130 -7.49 4.01 9.34
CA LEU A 130 -7.69 2.67 8.76
C LEU A 130 -8.09 1.63 9.80
N ILE A 131 -7.49 1.68 11.00
CA ILE A 131 -7.87 0.78 12.12
C ILE A 131 -9.34 0.99 12.47
N ARG A 132 -9.78 2.24 12.68
CA ARG A 132 -11.19 2.53 12.99
C ARG A 132 -12.14 2.06 11.89
N ALA A 133 -11.81 2.33 10.63
CA ALA A 133 -12.61 1.85 9.51
C ALA A 133 -12.67 0.30 9.47
N ARG A 134 -11.59 -0.38 9.85
CA ARG A 134 -11.57 -1.85 9.97
C ARG A 134 -12.53 -2.34 11.06
N GLU A 135 -12.53 -1.68 12.21
CA GLU A 135 -13.46 -1.97 13.33
C GLU A 135 -14.92 -1.74 12.95
N GLU A 136 -15.18 -0.82 12.03
CA GLU A 136 -16.52 -0.55 11.46
C GLU A 136 -16.94 -1.57 10.38
N GLY A 137 -16.06 -2.51 10.00
CA GLY A 137 -16.37 -3.59 9.06
C GLY A 137 -15.92 -3.34 7.62
N PHE A 138 -15.15 -2.28 7.36
CA PHE A 138 -14.54 -2.06 6.07
C PHE A 138 -13.28 -2.93 5.86
N GLU A 139 -13.00 -3.32 4.63
CA GLU A 139 -11.67 -3.80 4.28
C GLU A 139 -10.72 -2.61 4.17
N THR A 140 -9.54 -2.70 4.78
CA THR A 140 -8.63 -1.55 4.86
C THR A 140 -7.22 -1.92 4.43
N TYR A 141 -6.61 -1.04 3.66
CA TYR A 141 -5.29 -1.24 3.04
C TYR A 141 -4.40 -0.03 3.25
N VAL A 142 -3.11 -0.27 3.53
CA VAL A 142 -2.06 0.72 3.31
C VAL A 142 -1.10 0.19 2.25
N LEU A 143 -0.92 0.95 1.17
CA LEU A 143 -0.04 0.62 0.06
C LEU A 143 1.21 1.49 0.10
N PHE A 144 2.36 0.87 0.36
CA PHE A 144 3.67 1.49 0.20
C PHE A 144 4.14 1.27 -1.24
N LEU A 145 4.14 2.32 -2.04
CA LEU A 145 4.63 2.29 -3.40
C LEU A 145 6.09 2.73 -3.43
N ILE A 146 6.98 1.77 -3.61
CA ILE A 146 8.42 1.96 -3.61
C ILE A 146 8.83 2.49 -4.98
N GLN A 147 9.29 3.75 -5.02
CA GLN A 147 9.54 4.49 -6.27
C GLN A 147 10.91 4.19 -6.88
N MET A 148 11.33 2.93 -6.79
CA MET A 148 12.60 2.44 -7.35
C MET A 148 12.55 0.92 -7.49
N LYS A 149 13.42 0.36 -8.34
CA LYS A 149 13.57 -1.10 -8.50
C LYS A 149 14.69 -1.70 -7.68
N GLY A 150 14.63 -3.02 -7.53
CA GLY A 150 15.70 -3.82 -6.96
C GLY A 150 15.76 -3.77 -5.44
N ILE A 151 14.68 -3.39 -4.81
CA ILE A 151 14.51 -3.43 -3.36
C ILE A 151 14.26 -4.88 -2.92
N ARG A 152 14.85 -5.28 -1.81
CA ARG A 152 14.70 -6.64 -1.26
C ARG A 152 13.63 -6.75 -0.19
N ALA A 153 13.42 -5.66 0.56
CA ALA A 153 12.46 -5.62 1.65
C ALA A 153 11.99 -4.18 1.92
N PHE A 154 10.88 -4.08 2.63
CA PHE A 154 10.36 -2.82 3.19
C PHE A 154 10.33 -2.94 4.72
N SER A 155 10.60 -1.83 5.41
CA SER A 155 10.48 -1.73 6.86
C SER A 155 10.01 -0.35 7.28
N PRO A 156 9.24 -0.23 8.38
CA PRO A 156 9.06 1.06 9.03
C PRO A 156 10.40 1.60 9.52
N ASN A 157 10.60 2.90 9.39
CA ASN A 157 11.80 3.60 9.83
C ASN A 157 11.64 4.07 11.28
N ASP A 158 11.77 3.15 12.21
CA ASP A 158 11.64 3.42 13.65
C ASP A 158 12.70 4.42 14.15
N LYS A 159 13.85 4.54 13.47
CA LYS A 159 14.87 5.54 13.81
C LYS A 159 14.37 6.97 13.56
N THR A 160 13.63 7.17 12.48
CA THR A 160 13.11 8.49 12.11
C THR A 160 11.82 8.82 12.86
N HIS A 161 10.89 7.84 12.98
CA HIS A 161 9.62 8.05 13.65
C HIS A 161 9.08 6.77 14.30
N PRO A 162 9.47 6.46 15.53
CA PRO A 162 9.04 5.26 16.26
C PRO A 162 7.51 5.11 16.33
N ALA A 163 6.79 6.22 16.56
CA ALA A 163 5.33 6.20 16.66
C ALA A 163 4.64 5.76 15.35
N PHE A 164 5.26 6.01 14.18
CA PHE A 164 4.73 5.49 12.92
C PHE A 164 4.89 3.97 12.84
N GLY A 165 6.06 3.45 13.23
CA GLY A 165 6.29 2.00 13.24
C GLY A 165 5.39 1.27 14.23
N GLU A 166 5.14 1.85 15.41
CA GLU A 166 4.16 1.32 16.37
C GLU A 166 2.74 1.31 15.76
N ALA A 167 2.30 2.43 15.18
CA ALA A 167 0.98 2.51 14.55
C ALA A 167 0.83 1.54 13.38
N LEU A 168 1.89 1.27 12.62
CA LEU A 168 1.87 0.30 11.52
C LEU A 168 1.72 -1.14 12.06
N ARG A 169 2.44 -1.49 13.12
CA ARG A 169 2.30 -2.78 13.79
C ARG A 169 0.93 -2.97 14.44
N ASP A 170 0.35 -1.91 14.96
CA ASP A 170 -1.02 -1.95 15.51
C ASP A 170 -2.06 -2.08 14.40
N ALA A 171 -1.85 -1.42 13.25
CA ALA A 171 -2.70 -1.59 12.07
C ALA A 171 -2.68 -3.04 11.55
N ASP A 172 -1.50 -3.67 11.49
CA ASP A 172 -1.35 -5.08 11.13
C ASP A 172 -2.14 -6.00 12.09
N LYS A 173 -1.97 -5.82 13.40
CA LYS A 173 -2.73 -6.58 14.42
C LYS A 173 -4.24 -6.38 14.33
N ALA A 174 -4.69 -5.19 13.95
CA ALA A 174 -6.10 -4.86 13.73
C ALA A 174 -6.67 -5.45 12.43
N GLY A 175 -5.81 -6.03 11.57
CA GLY A 175 -6.22 -6.63 10.30
C GLY A 175 -6.25 -5.65 9.13
N VAL A 176 -5.57 -4.50 9.23
CA VAL A 176 -5.29 -3.65 8.07
C VAL A 176 -4.27 -4.35 7.17
N HIS A 177 -4.59 -4.49 5.90
CA HIS A 177 -3.69 -5.12 4.93
C HIS A 177 -2.54 -4.17 4.57
N ILE A 178 -1.30 -4.59 4.83
CA ILE A 178 -0.09 -3.83 4.50
C ILE A 178 0.48 -4.37 3.20
N LEU A 179 0.55 -3.53 2.17
CA LEU A 179 1.08 -3.86 0.86
C LEU A 179 2.34 -3.03 0.58
N ALA A 180 3.37 -3.66 0.04
CA ALA A 180 4.57 -2.98 -0.44
C ALA A 180 4.87 -3.44 -1.87
N LEU A 181 4.85 -2.52 -2.81
CA LEU A 181 5.06 -2.78 -4.24
C LEU A 181 6.17 -1.88 -4.75
N ASP A 182 7.11 -2.44 -5.49
CA ASP A 182 8.08 -1.65 -6.25
C ASP A 182 7.52 -1.31 -7.64
N CYS A 183 7.97 -0.20 -8.20
CA CYS A 183 7.57 0.22 -9.54
C CYS A 183 8.78 0.43 -10.45
N LEU A 184 8.54 0.25 -11.76
CA LEU A 184 9.45 0.69 -12.81
C LEU A 184 9.44 2.22 -12.86
N VAL A 185 10.61 2.81 -12.74
CA VAL A 185 10.86 4.24 -12.91
C VAL A 185 11.43 4.51 -14.28
#